data_42a1751759b2f1822c494163b07dd11e
#
_entry.id   42a1751759b2f1822c494163b07dd11e
#
_cell.length_a   1.000
_cell.length_b   1.000
_cell.length_c   1.000
_cell.angle_alpha   90.00
_cell.angle_beta   90.00
_cell.angle_gamma   90.00
#
_symmetry.space_group_name_H-M   'P 1'
#
loop_
_entity.id
_entity.type
_entity.pdbx_description
1 polymer ?
#
loop_
_entity_poly.entity_id
_entity_poly.type
_entity_poly.pdbx_seq_one_letter_code
_entity_poly.pdbx_strand_id
1 'polypeptide(L)'
;QLAEQGYKEGENLTVLHESAQGNAAIASQIARKFVGENPDVIVAIATPSAQTVAAAAKNIPVVFSAVTDPVGAKLVQSLEAPGGNITGVSDMLPIEKHIDLLQRVMPEAKRIGTVYNPGEANAVSLVNLLDERLAARGLTLVKAAATKTSEVLGAARSLVGDVDAIYLTTDNTVISAAEAVISVGERAKIPVFAADTATVERGAVAALGFNYYEHGRQTGQMVYRILQGAGTADMPVETMDTLDLFVNPDAAERMGITLSDDLIRDAKEVIRNNP
;
A
#
# COMPACT_ATOMS: atom_id res chain seq x y z
N GLN A 1 -16.43 -11.82 -4.99
CA GLN A 1 -16.19 -12.11 -6.41
C GLN A 1 -16.36 -13.60 -6.71
N LEU A 2 -15.68 -14.52 -6.01
CA LEU A 2 -15.77 -15.97 -6.28
C LEU A 2 -17.20 -16.49 -6.12
N ALA A 3 -17.96 -16.03 -5.13
CA ALA A 3 -19.35 -16.43 -4.94
C ALA A 3 -20.25 -16.05 -6.15
N GLU A 4 -20.02 -14.90 -6.77
CA GLU A 4 -20.71 -14.48 -8.01
C GLU A 4 -20.36 -15.35 -9.21
N GLN A 5 -19.18 -16.03 -9.15
CA GLN A 5 -18.70 -16.97 -10.16
C GLN A 5 -19.07 -18.42 -9.85
N GLY A 6 -19.92 -18.65 -8.82
CA GLY A 6 -20.43 -19.96 -8.47
C GLY A 6 -19.57 -20.75 -7.46
N TYR A 7 -18.47 -20.16 -6.94
CA TYR A 7 -17.68 -20.77 -5.89
C TYR A 7 -18.14 -20.26 -4.52
N LYS A 8 -18.73 -21.11 -3.71
CA LYS A 8 -19.29 -20.77 -2.42
C LYS A 8 -18.59 -21.51 -1.29
N GLU A 9 -18.12 -20.76 -0.31
CA GLU A 9 -17.48 -21.33 0.87
C GLU A 9 -18.43 -22.26 1.63
N GLY A 10 -17.93 -23.44 1.99
CA GLY A 10 -18.69 -24.51 2.65
C GLY A 10 -19.53 -25.38 1.71
N GLU A 11 -19.67 -25.03 0.42
CA GLU A 11 -20.34 -25.85 -0.60
C GLU A 11 -19.32 -26.50 -1.53
N ASN A 12 -18.61 -25.69 -2.30
CA ASN A 12 -17.64 -26.14 -3.31
C ASN A 12 -16.33 -25.32 -3.27
N LEU A 13 -16.12 -24.53 -2.22
CA LEU A 13 -14.92 -23.77 -1.97
C LEU A 13 -14.52 -23.94 -0.50
N THR A 14 -13.24 -24.24 -0.27
CA THR A 14 -12.61 -24.18 1.05
C THR A 14 -11.61 -23.03 1.05
N VAL A 15 -11.76 -22.11 2.00
CA VAL A 15 -10.85 -20.98 2.19
C VAL A 15 -10.06 -21.17 3.48
N LEU A 16 -8.73 -21.18 3.35
CA LEU A 16 -7.82 -21.13 4.49
C LEU A 16 -7.28 -19.72 4.61
N HIS A 17 -7.48 -19.10 5.76
CA HIS A 17 -7.04 -17.73 6.01
C HIS A 17 -6.15 -17.64 7.25
N GLU A 18 -4.99 -17.03 7.09
CA GLU A 18 -4.01 -16.81 8.17
C GLU A 18 -3.38 -15.41 8.02
N SER A 19 -3.01 -14.81 9.13
CA SER A 19 -2.30 -13.54 9.15
C SER A 19 -1.01 -13.65 9.96
N ALA A 20 0.09 -13.19 9.37
CA ALA A 20 1.38 -13.13 10.04
C ALA A 20 1.53 -11.88 10.92
N GLN A 21 0.62 -10.92 10.84
CA GLN A 21 0.64 -9.67 11.61
C GLN A 21 2.02 -8.95 11.57
N GLY A 22 2.63 -8.91 10.39
CA GLY A 22 3.95 -8.29 10.19
C GLY A 22 5.16 -9.11 10.68
N ASN A 23 4.95 -10.34 11.19
CA ASN A 23 6.04 -11.18 11.66
C ASN A 23 6.54 -12.13 10.56
N ALA A 24 7.78 -11.91 10.08
CA ALA A 24 8.38 -12.69 8.99
C ALA A 24 8.54 -14.19 9.31
N ALA A 25 8.81 -14.56 10.58
CA ALA A 25 8.93 -15.97 10.97
C ALA A 25 7.57 -16.67 10.93
N ILE A 26 6.51 -16.00 11.39
CA ILE A 26 5.14 -16.50 11.30
C ILE A 26 4.71 -16.59 9.83
N ALA A 27 4.99 -15.59 9.00
CA ALA A 27 4.72 -15.63 7.56
C ALA A 27 5.34 -16.87 6.90
N SER A 28 6.59 -17.19 7.23
CA SER A 28 7.29 -18.38 6.72
C SER A 28 6.66 -19.68 7.20
N GLN A 29 6.13 -19.73 8.42
CA GLN A 29 5.39 -20.92 8.92
C GLN A 29 4.05 -21.08 8.20
N ILE A 30 3.29 -20.00 8.01
CA ILE A 30 2.02 -20.00 7.27
C ILE A 30 2.24 -20.44 5.83
N ALA A 31 3.25 -19.91 5.14
CA ALA A 31 3.55 -20.29 3.77
C ALA A 31 3.84 -21.81 3.65
N ARG A 32 4.66 -22.36 4.54
CA ARG A 32 4.93 -23.82 4.57
C ARG A 32 3.68 -24.63 4.90
N LYS A 33 2.84 -24.18 5.83
CA LYS A 33 1.56 -24.81 6.15
C LYS A 33 0.69 -24.88 4.91
N PHE A 34 0.47 -23.75 4.21
CA PHE A 34 -0.37 -23.71 3.02
C PHE A 34 0.17 -24.58 1.90
N VAL A 35 1.49 -24.62 1.69
CA VAL A 35 2.10 -25.54 0.72
C VAL A 35 1.83 -27.01 1.10
N GLY A 36 1.85 -27.34 2.39
CA GLY A 36 1.53 -28.69 2.89
C GLY A 36 0.06 -29.11 2.69
N GLU A 37 -0.86 -28.15 2.71
CA GLU A 37 -2.29 -28.36 2.43
C GLU A 37 -2.57 -28.56 0.93
N ASN A 38 -1.60 -28.27 0.06
CA ASN A 38 -1.67 -28.42 -1.40
C ASN A 38 -2.95 -27.80 -2.01
N PRO A 39 -3.21 -26.50 -1.81
CA PRO A 39 -4.38 -25.84 -2.37
C PRO A 39 -4.25 -25.68 -3.89
N ASP A 40 -5.37 -25.45 -4.57
CA ASP A 40 -5.42 -25.16 -6.00
C ASP A 40 -4.76 -23.81 -6.34
N VAL A 41 -4.80 -22.84 -5.42
CA VAL A 41 -4.20 -21.50 -5.56
C VAL A 41 -3.91 -20.89 -4.19
N ILE A 42 -2.81 -20.13 -4.07
CA ILE A 42 -2.51 -19.34 -2.88
C ILE A 42 -2.66 -17.85 -3.24
N VAL A 43 -3.44 -17.12 -2.45
CA VAL A 43 -3.49 -15.65 -2.53
C VAL A 43 -2.56 -15.05 -1.47
N ALA A 44 -1.60 -14.25 -1.91
CA ALA A 44 -0.62 -13.60 -1.03
C ALA A 44 -0.82 -12.08 -1.03
N ILE A 45 -1.24 -11.52 0.11
CA ILE A 45 -1.55 -10.09 0.24
C ILE A 45 -0.32 -9.35 0.76
N ALA A 46 0.05 -8.28 0.08
CA ALA A 46 1.21 -7.43 0.29
C ALA A 46 2.57 -8.07 -0.07
N THR A 47 3.54 -7.23 -0.41
CA THR A 47 4.85 -7.64 -0.92
C THR A 47 5.60 -8.63 -0.02
N PRO A 48 5.72 -8.41 1.32
CA PRO A 48 6.43 -9.34 2.18
C PRO A 48 5.79 -10.75 2.23
N SER A 49 4.46 -10.82 2.21
CA SER A 49 3.73 -12.09 2.15
C SER A 49 3.97 -12.80 0.81
N ALA A 50 3.88 -12.06 -0.30
CA ALA A 50 4.10 -12.60 -1.64
C ALA A 50 5.52 -13.15 -1.80
N GLN A 51 6.55 -12.44 -1.33
CA GLN A 51 7.94 -12.90 -1.35
C GLN A 51 8.12 -14.18 -0.52
N THR A 52 7.48 -14.26 0.65
CA THR A 52 7.55 -15.42 1.54
C THR A 52 6.86 -16.64 0.92
N VAL A 53 5.68 -16.46 0.32
CA VAL A 53 4.96 -17.52 -0.39
C VAL A 53 5.73 -17.98 -1.63
N ALA A 54 6.27 -17.05 -2.42
CA ALA A 54 7.08 -17.34 -3.61
C ALA A 54 8.32 -18.20 -3.29
N ALA A 55 8.92 -17.99 -2.12
CA ALA A 55 10.04 -18.80 -1.66
C ALA A 55 9.65 -20.26 -1.37
N ALA A 56 8.42 -20.49 -0.90
CA ALA A 56 7.93 -21.81 -0.47
C ALA A 56 7.14 -22.56 -1.57
N ALA A 57 6.25 -21.86 -2.29
CA ALA A 57 5.30 -22.43 -3.25
C ALA A 57 5.87 -22.47 -4.66
N LYS A 58 6.62 -23.52 -5.02
CA LYS A 58 7.29 -23.61 -6.33
C LYS A 58 6.38 -24.11 -7.46
N ASN A 59 5.37 -24.91 -7.14
CA ASN A 59 4.53 -25.60 -8.11
C ASN A 59 3.03 -25.27 -7.95
N ILE A 60 2.66 -24.52 -6.92
CA ILE A 60 1.28 -24.11 -6.68
C ILE A 60 1.09 -22.73 -7.31
N PRO A 61 0.02 -22.47 -8.07
CA PRO A 61 -0.30 -21.15 -8.56
C PRO A 61 -0.42 -20.13 -7.41
N VAL A 62 0.22 -18.98 -7.58
CA VAL A 62 0.17 -17.88 -6.60
C VAL A 62 -0.39 -16.64 -7.28
N VAL A 63 -1.39 -16.03 -6.67
CA VAL A 63 -1.90 -14.72 -7.05
C VAL A 63 -1.55 -13.74 -5.94
N PHE A 64 -0.68 -12.80 -6.21
CA PHE A 64 -0.47 -11.73 -5.25
C PHE A 64 -1.56 -10.65 -5.37
N SER A 65 -1.84 -9.97 -4.27
CA SER A 65 -2.73 -8.83 -4.18
C SER A 65 -2.02 -7.71 -3.44
N ALA A 66 -2.17 -6.47 -3.90
CA ALA A 66 -1.52 -5.30 -3.29
C ALA A 66 0.02 -5.47 -3.19
N VAL A 67 0.64 -5.81 -4.28
CA VAL A 67 2.10 -5.81 -4.43
C VAL A 67 2.49 -4.63 -5.32
N THR A 68 3.19 -3.68 -4.73
CA THR A 68 3.50 -2.41 -5.39
C THR A 68 4.38 -2.58 -6.62
N ASP A 69 5.54 -3.20 -6.47
CA ASP A 69 6.52 -3.42 -7.54
C ASP A 69 6.89 -4.92 -7.62
N PRO A 70 6.09 -5.72 -8.34
CA PRO A 70 6.33 -7.16 -8.39
C PRO A 70 7.61 -7.55 -9.14
N VAL A 71 8.10 -6.70 -10.05
CA VAL A 71 9.38 -6.91 -10.75
C VAL A 71 10.54 -6.58 -9.82
N GLY A 72 10.53 -5.41 -9.17
CA GLY A 72 11.52 -5.01 -8.19
C GLY A 72 11.56 -5.93 -6.97
N ALA A 73 10.42 -6.49 -6.57
CA ALA A 73 10.30 -7.51 -5.53
C ALA A 73 10.76 -8.91 -5.97
N LYS A 74 11.14 -9.09 -7.25
CA LYS A 74 11.59 -10.36 -7.86
C LYS A 74 10.55 -11.47 -7.81
N LEU A 75 9.28 -11.11 -7.93
CA LEU A 75 8.17 -12.06 -7.97
C LEU A 75 7.84 -12.51 -9.38
N VAL A 76 8.00 -11.61 -10.35
CA VAL A 76 7.74 -11.84 -11.78
C VAL A 76 8.89 -11.31 -12.64
N GLN A 77 9.00 -11.80 -13.86
CA GLN A 77 10.03 -11.34 -14.82
C GLN A 77 9.66 -9.99 -15.45
N SER A 78 8.40 -9.85 -15.85
CA SER A 78 7.82 -8.58 -16.32
C SER A 78 6.33 -8.55 -15.95
N LEU A 79 5.69 -7.39 -16.12
CA LEU A 79 4.26 -7.24 -15.88
C LEU A 79 3.42 -7.94 -16.94
N GLU A 80 3.89 -7.93 -18.20
CA GLU A 80 3.18 -8.51 -19.35
C GLU A 80 3.30 -10.03 -19.40
N ALA A 81 4.46 -10.56 -19.00
CA ALA A 81 4.75 -11.99 -19.00
C ALA A 81 5.46 -12.40 -17.70
N PRO A 82 4.71 -12.74 -16.66
CA PRO A 82 5.25 -13.10 -15.35
C PRO A 82 6.26 -14.26 -15.38
N GLY A 83 6.06 -15.27 -16.26
CA GLY A 83 7.04 -16.29 -16.59
C GLY A 83 7.18 -17.43 -15.57
N GLY A 84 6.26 -17.58 -14.63
CA GLY A 84 6.33 -18.61 -13.60
C GLY A 84 4.97 -19.01 -13.05
N ASN A 85 4.97 -19.51 -11.82
CA ASN A 85 3.74 -19.88 -11.12
C ASN A 85 3.10 -18.72 -10.34
N ILE A 86 3.54 -17.47 -10.57
CA ILE A 86 3.15 -16.27 -9.81
C ILE A 86 2.68 -15.18 -10.77
N THR A 87 1.51 -14.63 -10.49
CA THR A 87 0.95 -13.42 -11.10
C THR A 87 0.12 -12.67 -10.06
N GLY A 88 -0.56 -11.58 -10.41
CA GLY A 88 -1.46 -10.92 -9.46
C GLY A 88 -1.84 -9.49 -9.85
N VAL A 89 -2.30 -8.74 -8.86
CA VAL A 89 -2.73 -7.35 -9.02
C VAL A 89 -1.79 -6.43 -8.24
N SER A 90 -1.19 -5.48 -8.97
CA SER A 90 -0.30 -4.46 -8.41
C SER A 90 -1.08 -3.25 -7.93
N ASP A 91 -0.64 -2.67 -6.83
CA ASP A 91 -1.09 -1.38 -6.31
C ASP A 91 -0.03 -0.27 -6.46
N MET A 92 0.77 -0.36 -7.53
CA MET A 92 1.76 0.68 -7.85
C MET A 92 1.09 2.05 -7.92
N LEU A 93 1.63 3.00 -7.16
CA LEU A 93 1.07 4.33 -7.06
C LEU A 93 1.46 5.21 -8.24
N PRO A 94 0.54 5.98 -8.83
CA PRO A 94 0.87 7.03 -9.77
C PRO A 94 1.41 8.26 -9.01
N ILE A 95 2.66 8.19 -8.57
CA ILE A 95 3.32 9.15 -7.67
C ILE A 95 3.15 10.60 -8.12
N GLU A 96 3.10 10.87 -9.42
CA GLU A 96 2.86 12.21 -9.95
C GLU A 96 1.55 12.83 -9.41
N LYS A 97 0.46 12.05 -9.40
CA LYS A 97 -0.84 12.51 -8.90
C LYS A 97 -0.80 12.78 -7.38
N HIS A 98 -0.01 12.02 -6.65
CA HIS A 98 0.16 12.24 -5.21
C HIS A 98 0.95 13.53 -4.92
N ILE A 99 2.01 13.80 -5.71
CA ILE A 99 2.75 15.05 -5.61
C ILE A 99 1.86 16.24 -6.03
N ASP A 100 1.03 16.08 -7.08
CA ASP A 100 0.07 17.10 -7.50
C ASP A 100 -0.92 17.44 -6.37
N LEU A 101 -1.46 16.42 -5.68
CA LEU A 101 -2.33 16.62 -4.51
C LEU A 101 -1.61 17.39 -3.40
N LEU A 102 -0.38 16.98 -3.07
CA LEU A 102 0.43 17.63 -2.05
C LEU A 102 0.67 19.10 -2.40
N GLN A 103 1.10 19.39 -3.64
CA GLN A 103 1.35 20.75 -4.11
C GLN A 103 0.06 21.60 -4.23
N ARG A 104 -1.09 20.97 -4.55
CA ARG A 104 -2.40 21.63 -4.54
C ARG A 104 -2.79 22.11 -3.14
N VAL A 105 -2.49 21.32 -2.10
CA VAL A 105 -2.78 21.65 -0.70
C VAL A 105 -1.72 22.57 -0.11
N MET A 106 -0.45 22.35 -0.44
CA MET A 106 0.70 23.04 0.12
C MET A 106 1.65 23.54 -0.98
N PRO A 107 1.27 24.57 -1.75
CA PRO A 107 2.07 25.05 -2.90
C PRO A 107 3.45 25.59 -2.50
N GLU A 108 3.63 26.03 -1.25
CA GLU A 108 4.89 26.58 -0.75
C GLU A 108 5.82 25.51 -0.15
N ALA A 109 5.35 24.27 0.02
CA ALA A 109 6.18 23.20 0.56
C ALA A 109 7.39 22.91 -0.35
N LYS A 110 8.55 22.72 0.27
CA LYS A 110 9.81 22.42 -0.42
C LYS A 110 10.45 21.11 0.04
N ARG A 111 10.24 20.76 1.29
CA ARG A 111 10.86 19.58 1.94
C ARG A 111 9.77 18.63 2.39
N ILE A 112 9.72 17.48 1.76
CA ILE A 112 8.73 16.44 2.07
C ILE A 112 9.43 15.35 2.87
N GLY A 113 8.90 15.03 4.05
CA GLY A 113 9.38 13.93 4.88
C GLY A 113 8.70 12.61 4.52
N THR A 114 9.40 11.53 4.67
CA THR A 114 8.80 10.19 4.68
C THR A 114 9.47 9.31 5.72
N VAL A 115 8.67 8.47 6.38
CA VAL A 115 9.17 7.37 7.20
C VAL A 115 9.02 6.10 6.38
N TYR A 116 10.05 5.25 6.37
CA TYR A 116 10.00 4.01 5.57
C TYR A 116 10.82 2.89 6.19
N ASN A 117 10.47 1.65 5.86
CA ASN A 117 11.23 0.48 6.21
C ASN A 117 12.17 0.08 5.04
N PRO A 118 13.49 0.25 5.18
CA PRO A 118 14.43 -0.14 4.12
C PRO A 118 14.52 -1.65 3.89
N GLY A 119 13.90 -2.47 4.74
CA GLY A 119 13.79 -3.93 4.58
C GLY A 119 12.58 -4.36 3.74
N GLU A 120 11.67 -3.45 3.38
CA GLU A 120 10.51 -3.75 2.53
C GLU A 120 10.74 -3.29 1.07
N ALA A 121 10.71 -4.21 0.12
CA ALA A 121 10.97 -3.91 -1.29
C ALA A 121 9.97 -2.88 -1.87
N ASN A 122 8.68 -2.98 -1.52
CA ASN A 122 7.65 -1.99 -1.90
C ASN A 122 7.99 -0.59 -1.40
N ALA A 123 8.38 -0.47 -0.14
CA ALA A 123 8.74 0.82 0.46
C ALA A 123 9.97 1.44 -0.22
N VAL A 124 11.00 0.64 -0.48
CA VAL A 124 12.21 1.09 -1.18
C VAL A 124 11.90 1.55 -2.60
N SER A 125 11.12 0.78 -3.37
CA SER A 125 10.70 1.16 -4.73
C SER A 125 9.93 2.48 -4.75
N LEU A 126 8.94 2.65 -3.85
CA LEU A 126 8.15 3.89 -3.78
C LEU A 126 8.96 5.08 -3.31
N VAL A 127 9.81 4.92 -2.30
CA VAL A 127 10.64 6.02 -1.78
C VAL A 127 11.65 6.49 -2.83
N ASN A 128 12.25 5.57 -3.60
CA ASN A 128 13.15 5.94 -4.69
C ASN A 128 12.41 6.67 -5.81
N LEU A 129 11.24 6.18 -6.21
CA LEU A 129 10.40 6.84 -7.21
C LEU A 129 9.94 8.22 -6.73
N LEU A 130 9.49 8.33 -5.48
CA LEU A 130 9.08 9.60 -4.88
C LEU A 130 10.23 10.61 -4.85
N ASP A 131 11.44 10.18 -4.47
CA ASP A 131 12.64 11.02 -4.43
C ASP A 131 12.98 11.59 -5.83
N GLU A 132 13.00 10.72 -6.84
CA GLU A 132 13.22 11.10 -8.24
C GLU A 132 12.18 12.12 -8.73
N ARG A 133 10.90 11.87 -8.47
CA ARG A 133 9.81 12.72 -8.96
C ARG A 133 9.72 14.05 -8.21
N LEU A 134 9.99 14.08 -6.92
CA LEU A 134 10.09 15.32 -6.14
C LEU A 134 11.26 16.16 -6.62
N ALA A 135 12.45 15.55 -6.82
CA ALA A 135 13.63 16.24 -7.31
C ALA A 135 13.39 16.89 -8.70
N ALA A 136 12.69 16.20 -9.60
CA ALA A 136 12.30 16.73 -10.91
C ALA A 136 11.41 17.99 -10.83
N ARG A 137 10.71 18.18 -9.69
CA ARG A 137 9.87 19.35 -9.40
C ARG A 137 10.54 20.40 -8.48
N GLY A 138 11.84 20.23 -8.21
CA GLY A 138 12.59 21.12 -7.31
C GLY A 138 12.22 20.99 -5.84
N LEU A 139 11.64 19.85 -5.44
CA LEU A 139 11.33 19.49 -4.06
C LEU A 139 12.39 18.53 -3.52
N THR A 140 12.55 18.48 -2.20
CA THR A 140 13.50 17.59 -1.54
C THR A 140 12.77 16.55 -0.72
N LEU A 141 13.16 15.27 -0.82
CA LEU A 141 12.70 14.22 0.06
C LEU A 141 13.65 14.03 1.24
N VAL A 142 13.13 14.14 2.45
CA VAL A 142 13.83 13.84 3.71
C VAL A 142 13.36 12.46 4.20
N LYS A 143 14.28 11.50 4.29
CA LYS A 143 13.99 10.09 4.58
C LYS A 143 14.35 9.74 6.01
N ALA A 144 13.43 9.17 6.76
CA ALA A 144 13.66 8.61 8.10
C ALA A 144 13.37 7.10 8.09
N ALA A 145 14.36 6.30 8.48
CA ALA A 145 14.24 4.85 8.47
C ALA A 145 13.63 4.30 9.76
N ALA A 146 12.73 3.31 9.63
CA ALA A 146 12.18 2.53 10.75
C ALA A 146 12.04 1.06 10.31
N THR A 147 12.80 0.16 10.92
CA THR A 147 12.79 -1.27 10.55
C THR A 147 11.71 -2.08 11.27
N LYS A 148 11.06 -1.47 12.27
CA LYS A 148 9.99 -2.04 13.10
C LYS A 148 8.98 -0.96 13.45
N THR A 149 7.74 -1.36 13.70
CA THR A 149 6.66 -0.46 14.16
C THR A 149 7.03 0.35 15.40
N SER A 150 7.79 -0.22 16.34
CA SER A 150 8.24 0.47 17.56
C SER A 150 9.24 1.62 17.30
N GLU A 151 9.86 1.67 16.14
CA GLU A 151 10.81 2.72 15.74
C GLU A 151 10.15 3.89 15.01
N VAL A 152 8.92 3.70 14.48
CA VAL A 152 8.20 4.67 13.64
C VAL A 152 8.04 6.03 14.34
N LEU A 153 7.69 6.04 15.64
CA LEU A 153 7.57 7.28 16.41
C LEU A 153 8.88 8.06 16.46
N GLY A 154 10.00 7.36 16.70
CA GLY A 154 11.33 7.96 16.75
C GLY A 154 11.74 8.54 15.38
N ALA A 155 11.51 7.77 14.32
CA ALA A 155 11.79 8.19 12.96
C ALA A 155 10.92 9.41 12.54
N ALA A 156 9.62 9.42 12.88
CA ALA A 156 8.76 10.56 12.60
C ALA A 156 9.23 11.84 13.35
N ARG A 157 9.65 11.70 14.61
CA ARG A 157 10.18 12.82 15.40
C ARG A 157 11.46 13.42 14.82
N SER A 158 12.30 12.62 14.19
CA SER A 158 13.53 13.11 13.57
C SER A 158 13.27 14.00 12.35
N LEU A 159 12.07 13.99 11.79
CA LEU A 159 11.69 14.87 10.68
C LEU A 159 11.26 16.28 11.15
N VAL A 160 10.98 16.47 12.45
CA VAL A 160 10.48 17.75 12.98
C VAL A 160 11.53 18.84 12.86
N GLY A 161 11.14 19.95 12.21
CA GLY A 161 12.02 21.08 11.90
C GLY A 161 12.74 20.99 10.55
N ASP A 162 12.76 19.81 9.93
CA ASP A 162 13.44 19.58 8.66
C ASP A 162 12.49 19.45 7.47
N VAL A 163 11.18 19.32 7.69
CA VAL A 163 10.18 19.11 6.64
C VAL A 163 8.98 20.03 6.77
N ASP A 164 8.34 20.29 5.65
CA ASP A 164 7.14 21.13 5.55
C ASP A 164 5.86 20.26 5.57
N ALA A 165 5.95 19.01 5.10
CA ALA A 165 4.89 18.01 5.14
C ALA A 165 5.49 16.61 5.27
N ILE A 166 4.70 15.64 5.71
CA ILE A 166 5.06 14.22 5.71
C ILE A 166 4.13 13.48 4.73
N TYR A 167 4.72 12.62 3.90
CA TYR A 167 3.98 11.75 3.00
C TYR A 167 4.26 10.28 3.36
N LEU A 168 3.21 9.53 3.67
CA LEU A 168 3.26 8.10 3.98
C LEU A 168 2.95 7.29 2.71
N THR A 169 3.92 6.48 2.30
CA THR A 169 3.73 5.50 1.22
C THR A 169 3.01 4.25 1.75
N THR A 170 2.73 3.26 0.88
CA THR A 170 2.16 1.96 1.28
C THR A 170 3.21 1.04 1.91
N ASP A 171 3.88 1.52 2.94
CA ASP A 171 4.86 0.79 3.76
C ASP A 171 4.14 0.05 4.89
N ASN A 172 4.20 -1.29 4.92
CA ASN A 172 3.44 -2.09 5.88
C ASN A 172 3.84 -1.81 7.34
N THR A 173 5.13 -1.60 7.59
CA THR A 173 5.65 -1.28 8.93
C THR A 173 5.15 0.07 9.42
N VAL A 174 5.21 1.09 8.55
CA VAL A 174 4.85 2.46 8.89
C VAL A 174 3.34 2.61 9.01
N ILE A 175 2.58 2.08 8.06
CA ILE A 175 1.10 2.15 8.09
C ILE A 175 0.54 1.41 9.30
N SER A 176 1.16 0.31 9.75
CA SER A 176 0.77 -0.36 11.00
C SER A 176 0.89 0.53 12.24
N ALA A 177 1.68 1.60 12.19
CA ALA A 177 1.90 2.57 13.27
C ALA A 177 1.62 4.02 12.81
N ALA A 178 0.72 4.23 11.85
CA ALA A 178 0.47 5.55 11.25
C ALA A 178 0.04 6.60 12.27
N GLU A 179 -0.68 6.20 13.33
CA GLU A 179 -1.07 7.12 14.42
C GLU A 179 0.15 7.76 15.11
N ALA A 180 1.28 7.06 15.15
CA ALA A 180 2.51 7.63 15.71
C ALA A 180 3.02 8.79 14.85
N VAL A 181 2.98 8.67 13.52
CA VAL A 181 3.36 9.75 12.60
C VAL A 181 2.35 10.89 12.65
N ILE A 182 1.06 10.58 12.61
CA ILE A 182 -0.05 11.54 12.70
C ILE A 182 0.07 12.36 14.00
N SER A 183 0.29 11.70 15.14
CA SER A 183 0.50 12.41 16.42
C SER A 183 1.69 13.36 16.42
N VAL A 184 2.77 13.01 15.72
CA VAL A 184 3.92 13.92 15.53
C VAL A 184 3.51 15.10 14.65
N GLY A 185 2.81 14.85 13.55
CA GLY A 185 2.30 15.88 12.64
C GLY A 185 1.40 16.88 13.36
N GLU A 186 0.44 16.43 14.16
CA GLU A 186 -0.46 17.29 14.94
C GLU A 186 0.28 18.17 15.95
N ARG A 187 1.22 17.57 16.71
CA ARG A 187 2.01 18.27 17.72
C ARG A 187 2.97 19.31 17.13
N ALA A 188 3.60 18.94 16.01
CA ALA A 188 4.58 19.79 15.34
C ALA A 188 3.96 20.74 14.30
N LYS A 189 2.64 20.63 14.05
CA LYS A 189 1.95 21.37 12.98
C LYS A 189 2.54 21.09 11.60
N ILE A 190 2.81 19.80 11.34
CA ILE A 190 3.30 19.30 10.06
C ILE A 190 2.20 18.45 9.44
N PRO A 191 1.61 18.84 8.31
CA PRO A 191 0.57 18.06 7.63
C PRO A 191 1.06 16.68 7.19
N VAL A 192 0.25 15.65 7.46
CA VAL A 192 0.53 14.26 7.09
C VAL A 192 -0.43 13.83 5.99
N PHE A 193 0.12 13.48 4.83
CA PHE A 193 -0.58 12.91 3.69
C PHE A 193 -0.30 11.41 3.61
N ALA A 194 -1.21 10.65 3.02
CA ALA A 194 -1.05 9.20 2.89
C ALA A 194 -1.35 8.71 1.46
N ALA A 195 -0.87 7.53 1.15
CA ALA A 195 -1.11 6.84 -0.10
C ALA A 195 -2.36 5.94 -0.06
N ASP A 196 -2.90 5.68 1.11
CA ASP A 196 -4.11 4.88 1.31
C ASP A 196 -5.21 5.70 2.00
N THR A 197 -6.45 5.47 1.58
CA THR A 197 -7.61 6.23 2.06
C THR A 197 -7.99 5.91 3.51
N ALA A 198 -7.70 4.71 4.01
CA ALA A 198 -8.00 4.32 5.40
C ALA A 198 -7.17 5.11 6.42
N THR A 199 -5.97 5.56 6.04
CA THR A 199 -5.14 6.40 6.92
C THR A 199 -5.74 7.81 7.13
N VAL A 200 -6.64 8.28 6.24
CA VAL A 200 -7.37 9.55 6.45
C VAL A 200 -8.37 9.42 7.61
N GLU A 201 -9.04 8.28 7.74
CA GLU A 201 -9.92 7.99 8.89
C GLU A 201 -9.15 7.98 10.21
N ARG A 202 -7.87 7.60 10.16
CA ARG A 202 -6.94 7.57 11.30
C ARG A 202 -6.34 8.94 11.63
N GLY A 203 -6.58 9.97 10.79
CA GLY A 203 -6.19 11.35 11.03
C GLY A 203 -5.17 11.94 10.07
N ALA A 204 -4.86 11.31 8.93
CA ALA A 204 -4.12 11.99 7.87
C ALA A 204 -4.98 13.08 7.22
N VAL A 205 -4.33 14.12 6.69
CA VAL A 205 -5.01 15.29 6.10
C VAL A 205 -5.74 14.93 4.81
N ALA A 206 -5.10 14.18 3.95
CA ALA A 206 -5.66 13.72 2.69
C ALA A 206 -4.91 12.49 2.18
N ALA A 207 -5.60 11.69 1.39
CA ALA A 207 -5.03 10.61 0.62
C ALA A 207 -5.67 10.50 -0.74
N LEU A 208 -4.86 10.09 -1.70
CA LEU A 208 -5.30 9.60 -3.00
C LEU A 208 -4.95 8.11 -3.02
N GLY A 209 -5.93 7.22 -3.07
CA GLY A 209 -5.65 5.80 -2.89
C GLY A 209 -6.62 4.91 -3.65
N PHE A 210 -6.23 3.64 -3.82
CA PHE A 210 -7.08 2.62 -4.42
C PHE A 210 -8.19 2.19 -3.46
N ASN A 211 -9.32 1.77 -4.05
CA ASN A 211 -10.32 1.03 -3.30
C ASN A 211 -9.87 -0.43 -3.16
N TYR A 212 -9.37 -0.82 -1.99
CA TYR A 212 -8.87 -2.18 -1.74
C TYR A 212 -9.94 -3.27 -1.77
N TYR A 213 -11.23 -2.91 -1.62
CA TYR A 213 -12.31 -3.87 -1.85
C TYR A 213 -12.40 -4.24 -3.33
N GLU A 214 -12.39 -3.26 -4.23
CA GLU A 214 -12.38 -3.51 -5.68
C GLU A 214 -11.09 -4.20 -6.13
N HIS A 215 -9.95 -3.85 -5.53
CA HIS A 215 -8.67 -4.54 -5.72
C HIS A 215 -8.79 -6.04 -5.37
N GLY A 216 -9.42 -6.36 -4.24
CA GLY A 216 -9.70 -7.75 -3.83
C GLY A 216 -10.66 -8.47 -4.80
N ARG A 217 -11.65 -7.76 -5.35
CA ARG A 217 -12.55 -8.32 -6.38
C ARG A 217 -11.79 -8.64 -7.67
N GLN A 218 -10.90 -7.76 -8.11
CA GLN A 218 -10.03 -7.99 -9.28
C GLN A 218 -9.09 -9.18 -9.04
N THR A 219 -8.48 -9.26 -7.87
CA THR A 219 -7.69 -10.44 -7.44
C THR A 219 -8.53 -11.72 -7.52
N GLY A 220 -9.77 -11.68 -7.00
CA GLY A 220 -10.70 -12.82 -7.07
C GLY A 220 -11.05 -13.24 -8.50
N GLN A 221 -11.09 -12.30 -9.44
CA GLN A 221 -11.30 -12.60 -10.86
C GLN A 221 -10.08 -13.33 -11.47
N MET A 222 -8.86 -12.99 -11.07
CA MET A 222 -7.65 -13.72 -11.49
C MET A 222 -7.64 -15.13 -10.92
N VAL A 223 -7.98 -15.29 -9.63
CA VAL A 223 -8.14 -16.59 -8.98
C VAL A 223 -9.17 -17.45 -9.74
N TYR A 224 -10.32 -16.90 -10.09
CA TYR A 224 -11.34 -17.60 -10.86
C TYR A 224 -10.78 -18.13 -12.19
N ARG A 225 -10.04 -17.32 -12.96
CA ARG A 225 -9.42 -17.77 -14.22
C ARG A 225 -8.48 -18.94 -14.02
N ILE A 226 -7.70 -18.94 -12.94
CA ILE A 226 -6.78 -20.02 -12.59
C ILE A 226 -7.56 -21.30 -12.25
N LEU A 227 -8.64 -21.19 -11.45
CA LEU A 227 -9.52 -22.32 -11.14
C LEU A 227 -10.22 -22.89 -12.39
N GLN A 228 -10.34 -22.10 -13.46
CA GLN A 228 -10.82 -22.57 -14.78
C GLN A 228 -9.70 -23.14 -15.67
N GLY A 229 -8.48 -23.27 -15.15
CA GLY A 229 -7.35 -23.87 -15.86
C GLY A 229 -6.42 -22.89 -16.58
N ALA A 230 -6.57 -21.58 -16.39
CA ALA A 230 -5.63 -20.62 -16.94
C ALA A 230 -4.26 -20.72 -16.25
N GLY A 231 -3.18 -20.67 -17.03
CA GLY A 231 -1.82 -20.64 -16.51
C GLY A 231 -1.42 -19.27 -15.97
N THR A 232 -0.57 -19.23 -14.96
CA THR A 232 -0.04 -18.00 -14.39
C THR A 232 1.07 -17.37 -15.22
N ALA A 233 1.84 -18.19 -15.96
CA ALA A 233 3.05 -17.74 -16.67
C ALA A 233 2.77 -16.68 -17.73
N ASP A 234 1.63 -16.80 -18.42
CA ASP A 234 1.19 -15.90 -19.50
C ASP A 234 0.03 -15.00 -19.09
N MET A 235 -0.32 -14.99 -17.81
CA MET A 235 -1.37 -14.13 -17.26
C MET A 235 -0.73 -12.83 -16.79
N PRO A 236 -0.91 -11.70 -17.52
CA PRO A 236 -0.28 -10.43 -17.14
C PRO A 236 -0.62 -10.01 -15.72
N VAL A 237 0.30 -9.30 -15.09
CA VAL A 237 0.02 -8.58 -13.85
C VAL A 237 -0.96 -7.47 -14.17
N GLU A 238 -2.05 -7.40 -13.42
CA GLU A 238 -3.05 -6.35 -13.56
C GLU A 238 -2.75 -5.18 -12.62
N THR A 239 -3.24 -4.00 -12.98
CA THR A 239 -3.14 -2.77 -12.18
C THR A 239 -4.53 -2.16 -12.01
N MET A 240 -4.66 -1.27 -11.04
CA MET A 240 -5.86 -0.44 -10.86
C MET A 240 -5.63 0.95 -11.43
N ASP A 241 -6.63 1.50 -12.11
CA ASP A 241 -6.53 2.83 -12.70
C ASP A 241 -7.30 3.90 -11.92
N THR A 242 -8.25 3.49 -11.09
CA THR A 242 -9.13 4.42 -10.35
C THR A 242 -8.59 4.69 -8.96
N LEU A 243 -8.39 5.98 -8.67
CA LEU A 243 -8.02 6.46 -7.35
C LEU A 243 -9.15 7.29 -6.75
N ASP A 244 -9.36 7.11 -5.47
CA ASP A 244 -10.32 7.86 -4.67
C ASP A 244 -9.60 8.91 -3.83
N LEU A 245 -10.08 10.14 -3.86
CA LEU A 245 -9.60 11.22 -3.01
C LEU A 245 -10.42 11.25 -1.72
N PHE A 246 -9.75 11.08 -0.58
CA PHE A 246 -10.31 11.26 0.75
C PHE A 246 -9.62 12.44 1.42
N VAL A 247 -10.38 13.24 2.17
CA VAL A 247 -9.85 14.40 2.89
C VAL A 247 -10.40 14.48 4.31
N ASN A 248 -9.61 15.04 5.22
CA ASN A 248 -9.97 15.27 6.61
C ASN A 248 -9.68 16.73 7.00
N PRO A 249 -10.67 17.63 6.85
CA PRO A 249 -10.50 19.04 7.19
C PRO A 249 -10.15 19.26 8.67
N ASP A 250 -10.70 18.47 9.58
CA ASP A 250 -10.43 18.59 11.01
C ASP A 250 -8.97 18.23 11.34
N ALA A 251 -8.43 17.19 10.69
CA ALA A 251 -7.01 16.84 10.79
C ALA A 251 -6.11 17.95 10.21
N ALA A 252 -6.51 18.53 9.07
CA ALA A 252 -5.80 19.66 8.45
C ALA A 252 -5.71 20.84 9.42
N GLU A 253 -6.80 21.22 10.07
CA GLU A 253 -6.83 22.30 11.07
C GLU A 253 -5.93 21.98 12.28
N ARG A 254 -5.98 20.75 12.79
CA ARG A 254 -5.09 20.29 13.87
C ARG A 254 -3.62 20.38 13.47
N MET A 255 -3.29 20.15 12.21
CA MET A 255 -1.93 20.28 11.67
C MET A 255 -1.58 21.67 11.12
N GLY A 256 -2.47 22.67 11.31
CA GLY A 256 -2.17 24.08 11.04
C GLY A 256 -2.41 24.54 9.60
N ILE A 257 -3.16 23.79 8.79
CA ILE A 257 -3.56 24.15 7.43
C ILE A 257 -5.07 24.10 7.26
N THR A 258 -5.56 24.76 6.21
CA THR A 258 -6.97 24.74 5.81
C THR A 258 -7.08 24.18 4.41
N LEU A 259 -7.96 23.19 4.21
CA LEU A 259 -8.26 22.67 2.88
C LEU A 259 -9.20 23.62 2.14
N SER A 260 -8.96 23.80 0.84
CA SER A 260 -9.83 24.61 0.01
C SER A 260 -11.20 23.95 -0.22
N ASP A 261 -12.25 24.78 -0.38
CA ASP A 261 -13.59 24.28 -0.69
C ASP A 261 -13.63 23.44 -1.98
N ASP A 262 -12.78 23.76 -2.95
CA ASP A 262 -12.68 23.02 -4.21
C ASP A 262 -12.11 21.62 -3.98
N LEU A 263 -11.08 21.48 -3.13
CA LEU A 263 -10.55 20.17 -2.78
C LEU A 263 -11.57 19.31 -2.03
N ILE A 264 -12.30 19.94 -1.10
CA ILE A 264 -13.35 19.25 -0.33
C ILE A 264 -14.50 18.78 -1.25
N ARG A 265 -14.88 19.59 -2.25
CA ARG A 265 -15.90 19.20 -3.23
C ARG A 265 -15.45 18.09 -4.17
N ASP A 266 -14.17 18.06 -4.54
CA ASP A 266 -13.60 17.03 -5.42
C ASP A 266 -13.42 15.68 -4.70
N ALA A 267 -13.43 15.68 -3.37
CA ALA A 267 -13.23 14.46 -2.58
C ALA A 267 -14.42 13.51 -2.73
N LYS A 268 -14.11 12.22 -2.90
CA LYS A 268 -15.09 11.15 -2.84
C LYS A 268 -15.66 11.02 -1.44
N GLU A 269 -14.83 11.25 -0.42
CA GLU A 269 -15.23 11.21 0.98
C GLU A 269 -14.54 12.29 1.81
N VAL A 270 -15.33 12.92 2.68
CA VAL A 270 -14.87 13.93 3.63
C VAL A 270 -15.02 13.37 5.03
N ILE A 271 -13.88 13.03 5.63
CA ILE A 271 -13.82 12.50 7.00
C ILE A 271 -13.84 13.68 7.96
N ARG A 272 -14.68 13.58 8.99
CA ARG A 272 -14.69 14.53 10.11
C ARG A 272 -14.55 13.77 11.41
N ASN A 273 -13.42 13.98 12.04
CA ASN A 273 -13.13 13.40 13.35
C ASN A 273 -13.46 14.46 14.40
N ASN A 274 -14.68 14.44 14.92
CA ASN A 274 -14.98 15.25 16.10
C ASN A 274 -13.98 14.90 17.23
N PRO A 275 -13.49 15.90 17.98
CA PRO A 275 -12.52 15.71 19.05
C PRO A 275 -13.06 14.83 20.19
#